data_bda715c4f3c4362cde7773b852d77837
#
_entry.id   bda715c4f3c4362cde7773b852d77837
#
_cell.length_a   1.000
_cell.length_b   1.000
_cell.length_c   1.000
_cell.angle_alpha   90.00
_cell.angle_beta   90.00
_cell.angle_gamma   90.00
#
_symmetry.space_group_name_H-M   'P 1'
#
loop_
_entity.id
_entity.type
_entity.pdbx_description
1 polymer ?
#
loop_
_entity_poly.entity_id
_entity_poly.type
_entity_poly.pdbx_seq_one_letter_code
_entity_poly.pdbx_strand_id
1 'polypeptide(L)'
;MRNIVKKFVVIFLATIITLSNFLNVNSIFSAENLALATGYVNIPSWITKKELNVRSQPSQKNSKILGTIPDGSSVKIINATTEDEDNDNFRQGWYKVSYKNLTGYVFGDYIKIPQQEKIYTPSNSTAIKGIDLSYHQNNIDWQKVKNSGIKFVIIRGGYSTIEDKNFKTHMEGALNAGLDVGVYWYSKAYTLEGAKSEAKKCMEVVSPYKDKLSFPIYFDFEEDAINRAEENNIQMTMTLASNIAETFLSSLKSKGYKCGIYSNILYSKYYFTEKIRTSYDFWIAQYTDDISSGKCTYWNKYNMWQYSKTGKVDGIDGYVDLNYYYKNNPINISKSTINNISNQIYSGKSITPNITVKYNNKTLIKNTDYTIKYKNNKSIGTASIIITGKNNYTGIKTITFKIVPQSVTNFKISNVTHNSVKLTWPKVSNVSGYEIYRSTSKNGTYSKIITTSNLSYTNKKLSKKK
;
A
#
# COMPACT_ATOMS: atom_id res chain seq x y z
N MET A 1 -28.95 45.12 32.70
CA MET A 1 -29.01 43.64 32.58
C MET A 1 -29.52 43.26 31.21
N ARG A 2 -28.72 43.39 30.18
CA ARG A 2 -28.94 42.87 28.82
C ARG A 2 -27.62 43.04 28.09
N ASN A 3 -26.77 42.01 28.08
CA ASN A 3 -25.62 41.85 27.13
C ASN A 3 -24.66 40.71 27.56
N ILE A 4 -25.19 39.54 27.97
CA ILE A 4 -24.34 38.35 28.27
C ILE A 4 -24.92 37.07 27.63
N VAL A 5 -25.64 37.12 26.54
CA VAL A 5 -26.17 35.90 25.89
C VAL A 5 -25.86 35.81 24.39
N LYS A 6 -24.74 36.38 23.92
CA LYS A 6 -24.35 36.22 22.50
C LYS A 6 -22.93 35.73 22.25
N LYS A 7 -22.32 34.98 23.17
CA LYS A 7 -20.94 34.44 22.97
C LYS A 7 -20.80 32.92 23.16
N PHE A 8 -21.88 32.16 23.20
CA PHE A 8 -21.78 30.70 23.46
C PHE A 8 -22.33 29.77 22.36
N VAL A 9 -22.54 30.25 21.12
CA VAL A 9 -23.10 29.41 20.05
C VAL A 9 -22.11 29.18 18.87
N VAL A 10 -20.86 29.60 18.93
CA VAL A 10 -19.91 29.46 17.80
C VAL A 10 -18.80 28.43 18.04
N ILE A 11 -18.74 27.72 19.18
CA ILE A 11 -17.65 26.77 19.48
C ILE A 11 -18.07 25.30 19.35
N PHE A 12 -19.30 24.98 18.99
CA PHE A 12 -19.75 23.58 18.89
C PHE A 12 -19.92 23.02 17.47
N LEU A 13 -19.57 23.78 16.40
CA LEU A 13 -19.62 23.30 15.02
C LEU A 13 -18.24 23.03 14.39
N ALA A 14 -17.15 23.23 15.10
CA ALA A 14 -15.80 23.02 14.56
C ALA A 14 -15.14 21.69 14.98
N THR A 15 -15.79 20.87 15.82
CA THR A 15 -15.24 19.62 16.32
C THR A 15 -15.89 18.35 15.78
N ILE A 16 -16.85 18.44 14.87
CA ILE A 16 -17.48 17.27 14.22
C ILE A 16 -16.95 17.02 12.81
N ILE A 17 -16.11 17.91 12.25
CA ILE A 17 -15.55 17.73 10.88
C ILE A 17 -14.17 17.06 10.87
N THR A 18 -13.57 16.76 12.01
CA THR A 18 -12.21 16.15 12.06
C THR A 18 -12.17 14.68 12.44
N LEU A 19 -13.30 13.98 12.59
CA LEU A 19 -13.31 12.55 12.88
C LEU A 19 -13.83 11.66 11.71
N SER A 20 -14.20 12.23 10.57
CA SER A 20 -14.65 11.47 9.39
C SER A 20 -13.58 11.26 8.31
N ASN A 21 -12.33 11.68 8.52
CA ASN A 21 -11.26 11.55 7.52
C ASN A 21 -10.31 10.38 7.74
N PHE A 22 -10.66 9.36 8.54
CA PHE A 22 -9.80 8.19 8.78
C PHE A 22 -10.37 6.85 8.32
N LEU A 23 -11.49 6.84 7.62
CA LEU A 23 -12.02 5.62 6.99
C LEU A 23 -12.56 6.01 5.60
N ASN A 24 -11.79 5.78 4.58
CA ASN A 24 -12.18 5.47 3.21
C ASN A 24 -11.23 6.10 2.16
N VAL A 25 -10.12 5.43 1.92
CA VAL A 25 -9.38 5.60 0.66
C VAL A 25 -9.89 4.56 -0.39
N ASN A 26 -11.06 3.98 -0.19
CA ASN A 26 -11.63 2.93 -1.07
C ASN A 26 -13.05 3.24 -1.57
N SER A 27 -13.47 4.49 -1.62
CA SER A 27 -14.71 4.84 -2.34
C SER A 27 -14.47 6.05 -3.23
N ILE A 28 -13.86 5.83 -4.39
CA ILE A 28 -13.84 6.84 -5.46
C ILE A 28 -15.21 6.95 -6.15
N PHE A 29 -16.20 6.18 -5.71
CA PHE A 29 -17.58 6.34 -6.16
C PHE A 29 -18.54 6.37 -4.96
N SER A 30 -18.93 7.57 -4.56
CA SER A 30 -20.20 7.72 -3.85
C SER A 30 -21.33 7.29 -4.78
N ALA A 31 -22.39 6.68 -4.22
CA ALA A 31 -23.58 6.31 -4.99
C ALA A 31 -24.14 7.45 -5.87
N GLU A 32 -23.89 8.70 -5.49
CA GLU A 32 -24.26 9.92 -6.23
C GLU A 32 -23.46 10.10 -7.54
N ASN A 33 -22.20 9.70 -7.62
CA ASN A 33 -21.40 9.83 -8.84
C ASN A 33 -21.61 8.66 -9.83
N LEU A 34 -22.25 7.58 -9.41
CA LEU A 34 -22.64 6.45 -10.25
C LEU A 34 -24.03 6.64 -10.86
N ALA A 35 -24.89 7.45 -10.23
CA ALA A 35 -26.19 7.79 -10.79
C ALA A 35 -26.01 8.50 -12.12
N LEU A 36 -26.63 7.96 -13.19
CA LEU A 36 -26.58 8.47 -14.57
C LEU A 36 -25.31 8.11 -15.38
N ALA A 37 -24.38 7.31 -14.85
CA ALA A 37 -23.25 6.82 -15.64
C ALA A 37 -23.75 5.83 -16.73
N THR A 38 -23.03 5.78 -17.84
CA THR A 38 -23.19 4.75 -18.86
C THR A 38 -22.26 3.60 -18.57
N GLY A 39 -22.82 2.39 -18.43
CA GLY A 39 -22.05 1.14 -18.34
C GLY A 39 -22.25 0.27 -19.58
N TYR A 40 -21.44 -0.76 -19.72
CA TYR A 40 -21.58 -1.78 -20.76
C TYR A 40 -21.67 -3.15 -20.10
N VAL A 41 -22.57 -3.99 -20.58
CA VAL A 41 -22.61 -5.39 -20.17
C VAL A 41 -21.33 -6.07 -20.69
N ASN A 42 -20.60 -6.71 -19.80
CA ASN A 42 -19.34 -7.39 -20.09
C ASN A 42 -19.33 -8.77 -19.42
N ILE A 43 -19.84 -9.75 -20.14
CA ILE A 43 -19.93 -11.13 -19.67
C ILE A 43 -18.63 -11.85 -19.99
N PRO A 44 -17.96 -12.46 -19.00
CA PRO A 44 -16.72 -13.20 -19.21
C PRO A 44 -16.83 -14.22 -20.35
N SER A 45 -15.73 -14.44 -21.07
CA SER A 45 -15.72 -15.29 -22.27
C SER A 45 -16.08 -16.76 -21.99
N TRP A 46 -15.82 -17.23 -20.78
CA TRP A 46 -16.12 -18.60 -20.34
C TRP A 46 -17.59 -18.84 -19.98
N ILE A 47 -18.39 -17.76 -19.80
CA ILE A 47 -19.82 -17.91 -19.61
C ILE A 47 -20.48 -18.09 -20.96
N THR A 48 -21.13 -19.24 -21.17
CA THR A 48 -21.75 -19.58 -22.44
C THR A 48 -22.97 -18.73 -22.77
N LYS A 49 -23.77 -18.38 -21.75
CA LYS A 49 -24.92 -17.50 -21.93
C LYS A 49 -24.46 -16.04 -21.99
N LYS A 50 -24.50 -15.46 -23.17
CA LYS A 50 -24.09 -14.06 -23.44
C LYS A 50 -25.21 -13.05 -23.20
N GLU A 51 -25.96 -13.24 -22.12
CA GLU A 51 -27.05 -12.35 -21.69
C GLU A 51 -27.06 -12.19 -20.20
N LEU A 52 -27.20 -10.96 -19.73
CA LEU A 52 -27.27 -10.62 -18.32
C LEU A 52 -28.73 -10.51 -17.87
N ASN A 53 -29.10 -11.26 -16.85
CA ASN A 53 -30.45 -11.21 -16.31
C ASN A 53 -30.70 -9.87 -15.58
N VAL A 54 -31.85 -9.25 -15.89
CA VAL A 54 -32.37 -8.09 -15.17
C VAL A 54 -33.43 -8.56 -14.19
N ARG A 55 -33.32 -8.17 -12.95
CA ARG A 55 -34.15 -8.69 -11.86
C ARG A 55 -34.98 -7.58 -11.21
N SER A 56 -36.10 -7.98 -10.58
CA SER A 56 -37.01 -7.06 -9.90
C SER A 56 -36.42 -6.45 -8.61
N GLN A 57 -35.49 -7.16 -7.96
CA GLN A 57 -34.82 -6.77 -6.72
C GLN A 57 -33.34 -7.17 -6.76
N PRO A 58 -32.47 -6.62 -5.90
CA PRO A 58 -31.05 -6.97 -5.81
C PRO A 58 -30.84 -8.30 -5.08
N SER A 59 -31.37 -9.37 -5.64
CA SER A 59 -31.35 -10.74 -5.10
C SER A 59 -31.42 -11.76 -6.23
N GLN A 60 -30.68 -12.85 -6.11
CA GLN A 60 -30.83 -14.01 -6.99
C GLN A 60 -32.02 -14.89 -6.60
N LYS A 61 -32.21 -15.11 -5.30
CA LYS A 61 -33.20 -16.06 -4.76
C LYS A 61 -34.59 -15.47 -4.68
N ASN A 62 -34.69 -14.21 -4.26
CA ASN A 62 -35.95 -13.57 -3.90
C ASN A 62 -36.47 -12.60 -4.98
N SER A 63 -36.00 -12.70 -6.21
CA SER A 63 -36.36 -11.81 -7.30
C SER A 63 -36.86 -12.53 -8.55
N LYS A 64 -37.72 -11.84 -9.29
CA LYS A 64 -38.15 -12.31 -10.63
C LYS A 64 -37.21 -11.77 -11.70
N ILE A 65 -36.91 -12.57 -12.70
CA ILE A 65 -36.23 -12.10 -13.92
C ILE A 65 -37.25 -11.33 -14.75
N LEU A 66 -36.93 -10.05 -15.00
CA LEU A 66 -37.76 -9.13 -15.78
C LEU A 66 -37.43 -9.18 -17.29
N GLY A 67 -36.25 -9.66 -17.63
CA GLY A 67 -35.73 -9.77 -18.98
C GLY A 67 -34.21 -9.96 -18.97
N THR A 68 -33.59 -9.88 -20.13
CA THR A 68 -32.14 -10.03 -20.32
C THR A 68 -31.56 -8.88 -21.13
N ILE A 69 -30.28 -8.61 -20.94
CA ILE A 69 -29.49 -7.62 -21.68
C ILE A 69 -28.33 -8.38 -22.35
N PRO A 70 -28.19 -8.30 -23.68
CA PRO A 70 -27.09 -8.94 -24.40
C PRO A 70 -25.72 -8.40 -23.98
N ASP A 71 -24.70 -9.24 -24.04
CA ASP A 71 -23.30 -8.84 -23.87
C ASP A 71 -22.92 -7.70 -24.82
N GLY A 72 -22.06 -6.79 -24.36
CA GLY A 72 -21.66 -5.60 -25.11
C GLY A 72 -22.70 -4.46 -25.14
N SER A 73 -23.92 -4.68 -24.63
CA SER A 73 -24.96 -3.65 -24.63
C SER A 73 -24.61 -2.50 -23.68
N SER A 74 -24.88 -1.27 -24.14
CA SER A 74 -24.78 -0.07 -23.30
C SER A 74 -26.00 0.05 -22.40
N VAL A 75 -25.81 0.30 -21.11
CA VAL A 75 -26.86 0.47 -20.10
C VAL A 75 -26.68 1.80 -19.35
N LYS A 76 -27.77 2.42 -18.94
CA LYS A 76 -27.75 3.57 -18.05
C LYS A 76 -27.83 3.08 -16.62
N ILE A 77 -26.84 3.42 -15.80
CA ILE A 77 -26.82 3.10 -14.37
C ILE A 77 -27.67 4.16 -13.64
N ILE A 78 -28.69 3.71 -12.94
CA ILE A 78 -29.60 4.57 -12.16
C ILE A 78 -29.15 4.66 -10.71
N ASN A 79 -28.71 3.54 -10.15
CA ASN A 79 -28.24 3.46 -8.76
C ASN A 79 -27.36 2.22 -8.58
N ALA A 80 -26.55 2.22 -7.52
CA ALA A 80 -25.78 1.07 -7.09
C ALA A 80 -26.12 0.78 -5.63
N THR A 81 -26.28 -0.48 -5.27
CA THR A 81 -26.44 -0.91 -3.88
C THR A 81 -25.43 -1.97 -3.54
N THR A 82 -24.81 -1.84 -2.38
CA THR A 82 -23.94 -2.86 -1.82
C THR A 82 -24.74 -3.87 -0.97
N GLU A 83 -26.04 -3.60 -0.77
CA GLU A 83 -26.94 -4.55 -0.10
C GLU A 83 -27.21 -5.71 -1.04
N ASP A 84 -26.77 -6.87 -0.62
CA ASP A 84 -27.02 -8.14 -1.25
C ASP A 84 -27.90 -8.96 -0.30
N GLU A 85 -29.19 -9.02 -0.57
CA GLU A 85 -30.15 -9.73 0.28
C GLU A 85 -29.84 -11.24 0.40
N ASP A 86 -29.09 -11.77 -0.57
CA ASP A 86 -28.69 -13.18 -0.58
C ASP A 86 -27.34 -13.42 0.11
N ASN A 87 -26.65 -12.36 0.50
CA ASN A 87 -25.30 -12.39 1.07
C ASN A 87 -24.28 -13.12 0.17
N ASP A 88 -24.47 -13.04 -1.16
CA ASP A 88 -23.69 -13.76 -2.17
C ASP A 88 -22.32 -13.10 -2.41
N ASN A 89 -22.01 -12.00 -1.69
CA ASN A 89 -20.74 -11.28 -1.69
C ASN A 89 -20.23 -10.87 -3.08
N PHE A 90 -21.11 -10.44 -3.97
CA PHE A 90 -20.69 -9.83 -5.24
C PHE A 90 -19.94 -8.53 -4.95
N ARG A 91 -18.75 -8.42 -5.50
CA ARG A 91 -17.79 -7.34 -5.21
C ARG A 91 -18.34 -5.94 -5.45
N GLN A 92 -19.13 -5.76 -6.48
CA GLN A 92 -19.72 -4.48 -6.87
C GLN A 92 -21.21 -4.38 -6.50
N GLY A 93 -21.73 -5.37 -5.78
CA GLY A 93 -23.14 -5.42 -5.42
C GLY A 93 -24.04 -5.47 -6.67
N TRP A 94 -25.19 -4.83 -6.56
CA TRP A 94 -26.19 -4.77 -7.61
C TRP A 94 -26.28 -3.35 -8.19
N TYR A 95 -26.36 -3.25 -9.53
CA TYR A 95 -26.70 -1.99 -10.18
C TYR A 95 -28.15 -2.00 -10.65
N LYS A 96 -28.88 -0.94 -10.30
CA LYS A 96 -30.15 -0.65 -10.93
C LYS A 96 -29.86 0.01 -12.28
N VAL A 97 -30.25 -0.62 -13.36
CA VAL A 97 -29.96 -0.17 -14.71
C VAL A 97 -31.23 0.03 -15.52
N SER A 98 -31.13 0.88 -16.55
CA SER A 98 -32.15 1.02 -17.59
C SER A 98 -31.52 0.64 -18.94
N TYR A 99 -32.21 -0.24 -19.66
CA TYR A 99 -31.86 -0.69 -21.02
C TYR A 99 -33.13 -0.78 -21.86
N LYS A 100 -33.23 0.06 -22.88
CA LYS A 100 -34.48 0.19 -23.68
C LYS A 100 -35.68 0.43 -22.74
N ASN A 101 -36.69 -0.42 -22.78
CA ASN A 101 -37.89 -0.34 -21.92
C ASN A 101 -37.77 -1.20 -20.64
N LEU A 102 -36.60 -1.77 -20.36
CA LEU A 102 -36.34 -2.65 -19.24
C LEU A 102 -35.60 -1.89 -18.14
N THR A 103 -36.13 -1.92 -16.95
CA THR A 103 -35.49 -1.33 -15.75
C THR A 103 -35.50 -2.33 -14.63
N GLY A 104 -34.36 -2.54 -13.98
CA GLY A 104 -34.23 -3.49 -12.87
C GLY A 104 -32.79 -3.63 -12.43
N TYR A 105 -32.53 -4.66 -11.63
CA TYR A 105 -31.23 -4.90 -11.00
C TYR A 105 -30.43 -5.94 -11.78
N VAL A 106 -29.16 -5.67 -11.95
CA VAL A 106 -28.17 -6.57 -12.57
C VAL A 106 -26.96 -6.70 -11.66
N PHE A 107 -26.22 -7.79 -11.78
CA PHE A 107 -24.95 -7.92 -11.09
C PHE A 107 -23.96 -6.87 -11.55
N GLY A 108 -23.43 -6.10 -10.59
CA GLY A 108 -22.46 -5.05 -10.85
C GLY A 108 -21.17 -5.55 -11.48
N ASP A 109 -20.77 -6.78 -11.17
CA ASP A 109 -19.56 -7.40 -11.71
C ASP A 109 -19.60 -7.60 -13.22
N TYR A 110 -20.80 -7.68 -13.82
CA TYR A 110 -20.99 -7.78 -15.25
C TYR A 110 -21.24 -6.43 -15.94
N ILE A 111 -21.10 -5.32 -15.21
CA ILE A 111 -21.21 -3.98 -15.80
C ILE A 111 -19.82 -3.33 -15.80
N LYS A 112 -19.29 -3.11 -16.98
CA LYS A 112 -18.08 -2.31 -17.18
C LYS A 112 -18.46 -0.85 -17.34
N ILE A 113 -18.10 -0.03 -16.37
CA ILE A 113 -18.17 1.43 -16.51
C ILE A 113 -16.90 1.85 -17.23
N PRO A 114 -16.99 2.61 -18.34
CA PRO A 114 -15.80 3.07 -19.05
C PRO A 114 -15.08 4.12 -18.23
N GLN A 115 -14.31 3.66 -17.30
CA GLN A 115 -13.26 4.45 -16.68
C GLN A 115 -11.95 3.85 -17.14
N GLN A 116 -11.00 4.70 -17.49
CA GLN A 116 -9.63 4.26 -17.62
C GLN A 116 -9.22 3.63 -16.29
N GLU A 117 -9.31 2.31 -16.20
CA GLU A 117 -8.65 1.57 -15.13
C GLU A 117 -7.20 2.04 -15.17
N LYS A 118 -6.79 2.77 -14.14
CA LYS A 118 -5.43 3.30 -14.10
C LYS A 118 -4.48 2.13 -14.09
N ILE A 119 -3.79 1.92 -15.21
CA ILE A 119 -2.81 0.84 -15.35
C ILE A 119 -1.80 0.98 -14.22
N TYR A 120 -1.62 -0.09 -13.46
CA TYR A 120 -0.57 -0.14 -12.46
C TYR A 120 0.76 -0.37 -13.16
N THR A 121 1.73 0.50 -12.91
CA THR A 121 3.11 0.31 -13.35
C THR A 121 3.99 0.27 -12.11
N PRO A 122 4.75 -0.81 -11.85
CA PRO A 122 5.67 -0.87 -10.73
C PRO A 122 6.69 0.27 -10.84
N SER A 123 6.64 1.21 -9.89
CA SER A 123 7.55 2.35 -9.84
C SER A 123 8.77 2.03 -8.98
N ASN A 124 9.93 2.61 -9.31
CA ASN A 124 11.20 2.40 -8.62
C ASN A 124 11.63 0.92 -8.52
N SER A 125 11.32 0.13 -9.54
CA SER A 125 11.67 -1.28 -9.61
C SER A 125 12.66 -1.53 -10.75
N THR A 126 13.48 -2.57 -10.56
CA THR A 126 14.28 -3.16 -11.65
C THR A 126 13.59 -4.43 -12.09
N ALA A 127 13.24 -4.51 -13.38
CA ALA A 127 12.70 -5.72 -13.97
C ALA A 127 13.82 -6.73 -14.19
N ILE A 128 13.67 -7.93 -13.66
CA ILE A 128 14.58 -9.05 -13.92
C ILE A 128 13.84 -10.17 -14.66
N LYS A 129 14.51 -10.80 -15.60
CA LYS A 129 13.94 -11.87 -16.41
C LYS A 129 13.99 -13.19 -15.68
N GLY A 130 12.92 -13.96 -15.79
CA GLY A 130 12.81 -15.31 -15.29
C GLY A 130 11.93 -16.16 -16.16
N ILE A 131 11.83 -17.42 -15.79
CA ILE A 131 10.97 -18.41 -16.41
C ILE A 131 10.13 -19.10 -15.35
N ASP A 132 9.04 -19.71 -15.76
CA ASP A 132 8.39 -20.74 -14.96
C ASP A 132 8.25 -22.03 -15.76
N LEU A 133 8.24 -23.14 -15.05
CA LEU A 133 8.27 -24.46 -15.68
C LEU A 133 7.69 -25.55 -14.79
N SER A 134 7.38 -26.67 -15.43
CA SER A 134 6.80 -27.84 -14.80
C SER A 134 7.39 -29.11 -15.41
N TYR A 135 6.74 -30.25 -15.17
CA TYR A 135 7.14 -31.51 -15.80
C TYR A 135 7.09 -31.52 -17.35
N HIS A 136 6.53 -30.50 -17.94
CA HIS A 136 6.49 -30.38 -19.42
C HIS A 136 7.85 -30.07 -20.02
N GLN A 137 8.72 -29.41 -19.28
CA GLN A 137 10.11 -29.16 -19.67
C GLN A 137 11.00 -30.30 -19.14
N ASN A 138 11.70 -30.98 -20.02
CA ASN A 138 12.63 -32.06 -19.67
C ASN A 138 14.04 -31.69 -20.15
N ASN A 139 15.05 -32.37 -19.58
CA ASN A 139 16.45 -32.28 -20.02
C ASN A 139 16.99 -30.85 -20.13
N ILE A 140 16.86 -30.08 -19.05
CA ILE A 140 17.27 -28.68 -19.00
C ILE A 140 18.77 -28.56 -18.79
N ASP A 141 19.46 -27.84 -19.69
CA ASP A 141 20.83 -27.37 -19.48
C ASP A 141 20.81 -26.05 -18.69
N TRP A 142 20.85 -26.16 -17.41
CA TRP A 142 20.73 -25.04 -16.49
C TRP A 142 21.83 -23.98 -16.65
N GLN A 143 23.03 -24.37 -17.10
CA GLN A 143 24.11 -23.41 -17.34
C GLN A 143 23.82 -22.55 -18.56
N LYS A 144 23.26 -23.11 -19.63
CA LYS A 144 22.81 -22.35 -20.79
C LYS A 144 21.65 -21.43 -20.42
N VAL A 145 20.66 -21.94 -19.66
CA VAL A 145 19.55 -21.11 -19.15
C VAL A 145 20.06 -19.88 -18.39
N LYS A 146 21.01 -20.05 -17.48
CA LYS A 146 21.62 -18.93 -16.77
C LYS A 146 22.35 -17.95 -17.69
N ASN A 147 23.11 -18.48 -18.64
CA ASN A 147 23.90 -17.69 -19.59
C ASN A 147 23.03 -16.91 -20.58
N SER A 148 21.79 -17.37 -20.85
CA SER A 148 20.81 -16.63 -21.67
C SER A 148 20.24 -15.37 -20.96
N GLY A 149 20.66 -15.11 -19.74
CA GLY A 149 20.25 -13.92 -18.97
C GLY A 149 19.11 -14.15 -18.00
N ILE A 150 18.60 -15.38 -17.89
CA ILE A 150 17.58 -15.74 -16.88
C ILE A 150 18.22 -15.63 -15.48
N LYS A 151 17.48 -15.02 -14.56
CA LYS A 151 17.94 -14.77 -13.18
C LYS A 151 17.17 -15.60 -12.15
N PHE A 152 15.95 -15.98 -12.45
CA PHE A 152 15.11 -16.76 -11.54
C PHE A 152 14.22 -17.76 -12.27
N VAL A 153 13.78 -18.75 -11.52
CA VAL A 153 12.87 -19.81 -12.00
C VAL A 153 11.78 -20.04 -10.97
N ILE A 154 10.52 -20.04 -11.40
CA ILE A 154 9.39 -20.48 -10.59
C ILE A 154 9.02 -21.89 -11.04
N ILE A 155 9.13 -22.87 -10.13
CA ILE A 155 9.02 -24.29 -10.46
C ILE A 155 7.71 -24.83 -9.90
N ARG A 156 6.94 -25.58 -10.73
CA ARG A 156 5.76 -26.25 -10.20
C ARG A 156 6.13 -27.28 -9.15
N GLY A 157 5.70 -27.06 -7.89
CA GLY A 157 5.88 -28.01 -6.83
C GLY A 157 4.93 -29.22 -6.95
N GLY A 158 3.73 -28.95 -7.45
CA GLY A 158 2.70 -29.94 -7.64
C GLY A 158 1.37 -29.36 -8.10
N TYR A 159 0.38 -30.21 -8.15
CA TYR A 159 -1.01 -29.85 -8.50
C TYR A 159 -1.98 -30.70 -7.68
N SER A 160 -3.08 -30.13 -7.26
CA SER A 160 -3.98 -30.82 -6.32
C SER A 160 -3.18 -31.39 -5.13
N THR A 161 -3.25 -32.67 -4.86
CA THR A 161 -2.46 -33.36 -3.82
C THR A 161 -1.30 -34.21 -4.39
N ILE A 162 -0.85 -33.89 -5.60
CA ILE A 162 0.16 -34.65 -6.33
C ILE A 162 1.41 -33.79 -6.53
N GLU A 163 2.59 -34.34 -6.21
CA GLU A 163 3.88 -33.72 -6.51
C GLU A 163 4.17 -33.72 -8.01
N ASP A 164 4.76 -32.64 -8.52
CA ASP A 164 5.26 -32.63 -9.89
C ASP A 164 6.47 -33.56 -10.01
N LYS A 165 6.40 -34.48 -10.97
CA LYS A 165 7.41 -35.54 -11.13
C LYS A 165 8.84 -35.03 -11.37
N ASN A 166 8.98 -33.81 -11.91
CA ASN A 166 10.29 -33.20 -12.18
C ASN A 166 10.67 -32.15 -11.16
N PHE A 167 9.84 -31.88 -10.13
CA PHE A 167 10.06 -30.81 -9.18
C PHE A 167 11.46 -30.86 -8.54
N LYS A 168 11.85 -31.99 -7.99
CA LYS A 168 13.16 -32.18 -7.34
C LYS A 168 14.32 -31.94 -8.31
N THR A 169 14.25 -32.54 -9.51
CA THR A 169 15.30 -32.39 -10.53
C THR A 169 15.45 -30.94 -10.98
N HIS A 170 14.34 -30.24 -11.19
CA HIS A 170 14.35 -28.83 -11.59
C HIS A 170 14.87 -27.94 -10.46
N MET A 171 14.44 -28.18 -9.23
CA MET A 171 14.88 -27.40 -8.07
C MET A 171 16.38 -27.53 -7.83
N GLU A 172 16.90 -28.75 -7.83
CA GLU A 172 18.32 -29.01 -7.63
C GLU A 172 19.16 -28.45 -8.79
N GLY A 173 18.71 -28.63 -10.04
CA GLY A 173 19.40 -28.10 -11.20
C GLY A 173 19.47 -26.56 -11.22
N ALA A 174 18.37 -25.89 -10.92
CA ALA A 174 18.32 -24.42 -10.87
C ALA A 174 19.21 -23.87 -9.75
N LEU A 175 19.14 -24.48 -8.55
CA LEU A 175 19.96 -24.10 -7.39
C LEU A 175 21.46 -24.30 -7.65
N ASN A 176 21.84 -25.44 -8.25
CA ASN A 176 23.24 -25.74 -8.59
C ASN A 176 23.79 -24.76 -9.63
N ALA A 177 22.97 -24.29 -10.56
CA ALA A 177 23.33 -23.23 -11.48
C ALA A 177 23.41 -21.84 -10.82
N GLY A 178 22.95 -21.71 -9.57
CA GLY A 178 22.92 -20.44 -8.83
C GLY A 178 21.84 -19.47 -9.36
N LEU A 179 20.69 -20.01 -9.76
CA LEU A 179 19.49 -19.23 -10.07
C LEU A 179 18.66 -19.04 -8.79
N ASP A 180 18.00 -17.90 -8.69
CA ASP A 180 17.00 -17.69 -7.66
C ASP A 180 15.77 -18.53 -7.96
N VAL A 181 15.20 -19.19 -6.92
CA VAL A 181 14.08 -20.11 -7.11
C VAL A 181 12.84 -19.73 -6.31
N GLY A 182 11.69 -20.04 -6.87
CA GLY A 182 10.39 -20.02 -6.22
C GLY A 182 9.56 -21.24 -6.64
N VAL A 183 8.35 -21.31 -6.12
CA VAL A 183 7.46 -22.44 -6.38
C VAL A 183 6.07 -21.93 -6.75
N TYR A 184 5.38 -22.64 -7.63
CA TYR A 184 3.94 -22.50 -7.76
C TYR A 184 3.24 -23.85 -7.51
N TRP A 185 2.02 -23.76 -7.02
CA TRP A 185 1.16 -24.92 -6.77
C TRP A 185 -0.12 -24.76 -7.55
N TYR A 186 -0.31 -25.61 -8.57
CA TYR A 186 -1.47 -25.58 -9.45
C TYR A 186 -2.68 -26.14 -8.71
N SER A 187 -3.54 -25.24 -8.25
CA SER A 187 -4.68 -25.61 -7.41
C SER A 187 -5.84 -26.15 -8.24
N LYS A 188 -6.39 -27.25 -7.78
CA LYS A 188 -7.66 -27.81 -8.24
C LYS A 188 -8.73 -27.79 -7.13
N ALA A 189 -8.47 -27.05 -6.04
CA ALA A 189 -9.36 -26.99 -4.92
C ALA A 189 -10.61 -26.18 -5.26
N TYR A 190 -11.75 -26.76 -5.00
CA TYR A 190 -13.07 -26.11 -5.09
C TYR A 190 -13.81 -26.06 -3.75
N THR A 191 -13.14 -26.51 -2.66
CA THR A 191 -13.59 -26.43 -1.27
C THR A 191 -12.45 -25.96 -0.36
N LEU A 192 -12.79 -25.47 0.83
CA LEU A 192 -11.80 -25.08 1.83
C LEU A 192 -10.97 -26.28 2.34
N GLU A 193 -11.60 -27.45 2.43
CA GLU A 193 -10.92 -28.67 2.86
C GLU A 193 -9.94 -29.16 1.79
N GLY A 194 -10.32 -29.05 0.50
CA GLY A 194 -9.40 -29.29 -0.62
C GLY A 194 -8.17 -28.38 -0.55
N ALA A 195 -8.38 -27.08 -0.29
CA ALA A 195 -7.29 -26.12 -0.15
C ALA A 195 -6.34 -26.46 1.03
N LYS A 196 -6.87 -26.91 2.16
CA LYS A 196 -6.04 -27.39 3.31
C LYS A 196 -5.21 -28.60 2.93
N SER A 197 -5.82 -29.55 2.23
CA SER A 197 -5.16 -30.77 1.77
C SER A 197 -4.03 -30.46 0.79
N GLU A 198 -4.27 -29.57 -0.16
CA GLU A 198 -3.26 -29.09 -1.10
C GLU A 198 -2.13 -28.33 -0.38
N ALA A 199 -2.46 -27.44 0.57
CA ALA A 199 -1.47 -26.71 1.36
C ALA A 199 -0.57 -27.67 2.18
N LYS A 200 -1.15 -28.71 2.77
CA LYS A 200 -0.40 -29.73 3.50
C LYS A 200 0.58 -30.44 2.57
N LYS A 201 0.10 -30.91 1.40
CA LYS A 201 0.95 -31.60 0.42
C LYS A 201 2.04 -30.67 -0.13
N CYS A 202 1.72 -29.43 -0.42
CA CYS A 202 2.68 -28.41 -0.84
C CYS A 202 3.81 -28.26 0.19
N MET A 203 3.48 -28.14 1.47
CA MET A 203 4.47 -28.00 2.54
C MET A 203 5.35 -29.26 2.68
N GLU A 204 4.80 -30.45 2.53
CA GLU A 204 5.56 -31.70 2.53
C GLU A 204 6.62 -31.70 1.42
N VAL A 205 6.22 -31.35 0.20
CA VAL A 205 7.09 -31.34 -0.98
C VAL A 205 8.18 -30.26 -0.90
N VAL A 206 7.80 -29.05 -0.45
CA VAL A 206 8.68 -27.87 -0.50
C VAL A 206 9.58 -27.76 0.73
N SER A 207 9.27 -28.44 1.82
CA SER A 207 10.00 -28.31 3.11
C SER A 207 11.53 -28.50 3.01
N PRO A 208 12.10 -29.39 2.18
CA PRO A 208 13.55 -29.53 2.06
C PRO A 208 14.26 -28.33 1.46
N TYR A 209 13.49 -27.45 0.79
CA TYR A 209 14.01 -26.28 0.07
C TYR A 209 13.61 -24.95 0.73
N LYS A 210 12.93 -24.98 1.86
CA LYS A 210 12.34 -23.80 2.48
C LYS A 210 13.30 -22.61 2.61
N ASP A 211 14.49 -22.84 3.12
CA ASP A 211 15.50 -21.81 3.36
C ASP A 211 16.27 -21.39 2.07
N LYS A 212 16.02 -22.08 0.97
CA LYS A 212 16.62 -21.82 -0.34
C LYS A 212 15.70 -21.01 -1.25
N LEU A 213 14.43 -20.82 -0.87
CA LEU A 213 13.47 -20.08 -1.67
C LEU A 213 13.74 -18.58 -1.60
N SER A 214 14.08 -17.98 -2.73
CA SER A 214 14.19 -16.53 -2.92
C SER A 214 12.83 -15.87 -3.17
N PHE A 215 11.91 -16.59 -3.81
CA PHE A 215 10.57 -16.15 -4.18
C PHE A 215 9.48 -16.82 -3.34
N PRO A 216 8.24 -16.26 -3.34
CA PRO A 216 7.09 -16.89 -2.69
C PRO A 216 6.75 -18.27 -3.26
N ILE A 217 5.92 -19.00 -2.50
CA ILE A 217 5.10 -20.07 -3.04
C ILE A 217 3.81 -19.42 -3.55
N TYR A 218 3.54 -19.56 -4.85
CA TYR A 218 2.37 -18.99 -5.51
C TYR A 218 1.23 -20.01 -5.55
N PHE A 219 0.08 -19.61 -5.04
CA PHE A 219 -1.18 -20.31 -5.26
C PHE A 219 -1.64 -20.00 -6.68
N ASP A 220 -1.65 -20.99 -7.52
CA ASP A 220 -2.00 -20.87 -8.93
C ASP A 220 -3.47 -21.26 -9.12
N PHE A 221 -4.29 -20.27 -9.50
CA PHE A 221 -5.73 -20.43 -9.67
C PHE A 221 -6.13 -20.23 -11.14
N GLU A 222 -6.60 -21.30 -11.72
CA GLU A 222 -7.00 -21.37 -13.12
C GLU A 222 -8.36 -22.09 -13.33
N GLU A 223 -8.67 -22.37 -14.58
CA GLU A 223 -9.96 -22.93 -15.01
C GLU A 223 -10.31 -24.27 -14.36
N ASP A 224 -9.32 -25.13 -14.11
CA ASP A 224 -9.55 -26.47 -13.52
C ASP A 224 -10.28 -26.41 -12.16
N ALA A 225 -9.98 -25.43 -11.32
CA ALA A 225 -10.66 -25.27 -10.02
C ALA A 225 -12.13 -24.88 -10.23
N ILE A 226 -12.42 -24.07 -11.23
CA ILE A 226 -13.76 -23.61 -11.59
C ILE A 226 -14.57 -24.78 -12.16
N ASN A 227 -14.01 -25.48 -13.14
CA ASN A 227 -14.66 -26.62 -13.78
C ASN A 227 -14.99 -27.73 -12.78
N ARG A 228 -14.05 -28.01 -11.86
CA ARG A 228 -14.30 -28.99 -10.80
C ARG A 228 -15.39 -28.58 -9.82
N ALA A 229 -15.50 -27.29 -9.52
CA ALA A 229 -16.61 -26.79 -8.73
C ALA A 229 -17.95 -27.03 -9.46
N GLU A 230 -18.02 -26.69 -10.75
CA GLU A 230 -19.21 -26.89 -11.58
C GLU A 230 -19.60 -28.38 -11.68
N GLU A 231 -18.63 -29.28 -11.92
CA GLU A 231 -18.83 -30.73 -11.94
C GLU A 231 -19.41 -31.27 -10.64
N ASN A 232 -19.16 -30.60 -9.52
CA ASN A 232 -19.67 -30.94 -8.20
C ASN A 232 -20.89 -30.09 -7.79
N ASN A 233 -21.53 -29.40 -8.73
CA ASN A 233 -22.66 -28.51 -8.51
C ASN A 233 -22.38 -27.38 -7.51
N ILE A 234 -21.16 -26.90 -7.45
CA ILE A 234 -20.72 -25.78 -6.63
C ILE A 234 -20.44 -24.58 -7.55
N GLN A 235 -21.09 -23.47 -7.29
CA GLN A 235 -20.77 -22.24 -7.97
C GLN A 235 -19.48 -21.64 -7.40
N MET A 236 -18.43 -21.50 -8.23
CA MET A 236 -17.21 -20.82 -7.82
C MET A 236 -17.44 -19.30 -7.78
N THR A 237 -17.82 -18.81 -6.61
CA THR A 237 -18.00 -17.36 -6.38
C THR A 237 -16.68 -16.69 -6.05
N MET A 238 -16.63 -15.35 -6.15
CA MET A 238 -15.47 -14.55 -5.72
C MET A 238 -15.11 -14.81 -4.25
N THR A 239 -16.12 -14.93 -3.39
CA THR A 239 -15.91 -15.24 -1.96
C THR A 239 -15.33 -16.61 -1.77
N LEU A 240 -15.88 -17.63 -2.43
CA LEU A 240 -15.38 -19.00 -2.30
C LEU A 240 -13.94 -19.11 -2.79
N ALA A 241 -13.63 -18.61 -3.98
CA ALA A 241 -12.28 -18.61 -4.55
C ALA A 241 -11.28 -17.85 -3.66
N SER A 242 -11.69 -16.66 -3.15
CA SER A 242 -10.87 -15.90 -2.20
C SER A 242 -10.61 -16.65 -0.90
N ASN A 243 -11.61 -17.34 -0.36
CA ASN A 243 -11.49 -18.12 0.88
C ASN A 243 -10.63 -19.37 0.66
N ILE A 244 -10.73 -20.02 -0.50
CA ILE A 244 -9.86 -21.14 -0.92
C ILE A 244 -8.41 -20.68 -0.96
N ALA A 245 -8.13 -19.59 -1.66
CA ALA A 245 -6.79 -19.01 -1.74
C ALA A 245 -6.26 -18.62 -0.35
N GLU A 246 -7.06 -17.91 0.47
CA GLU A 246 -6.66 -17.54 1.84
C GLU A 246 -6.37 -18.76 2.71
N THR A 247 -7.16 -19.82 2.59
CA THR A 247 -6.97 -21.07 3.36
C THR A 247 -5.64 -21.73 3.01
N PHE A 248 -5.30 -21.83 1.73
CA PHE A 248 -4.01 -22.37 1.28
C PHE A 248 -2.86 -21.47 1.77
N LEU A 249 -2.91 -20.16 1.46
CA LEU A 249 -1.84 -19.22 1.71
C LEU A 249 -1.59 -18.98 3.21
N SER A 250 -2.65 -18.88 4.02
CA SER A 250 -2.50 -18.70 5.47
C SER A 250 -1.91 -19.93 6.13
N SER A 251 -2.21 -21.14 5.65
CA SER A 251 -1.59 -22.40 6.10
C SER A 251 -0.07 -22.36 5.90
N LEU A 252 0.40 -21.97 4.72
CA LEU A 252 1.83 -21.84 4.43
C LEU A 252 2.48 -20.69 5.23
N LYS A 253 1.81 -19.54 5.29
CA LYS A 253 2.28 -18.36 6.02
C LYS A 253 2.47 -18.63 7.52
N SER A 254 1.59 -19.43 8.13
CA SER A 254 1.70 -19.85 9.53
C SER A 254 2.96 -20.65 9.82
N LYS A 255 3.52 -21.29 8.79
CA LYS A 255 4.78 -22.06 8.84
C LYS A 255 5.99 -21.23 8.35
N GLY A 256 5.82 -19.92 8.14
CA GLY A 256 6.90 -19.00 7.81
C GLY A 256 7.29 -18.96 6.33
N TYR A 257 6.49 -19.50 5.42
CA TYR A 257 6.70 -19.34 3.98
C TYR A 257 6.26 -17.95 3.50
N LYS A 258 6.97 -17.41 2.52
CA LYS A 258 6.48 -16.29 1.73
C LYS A 258 5.42 -16.80 0.75
N CYS A 259 4.33 -16.06 0.59
CA CYS A 259 3.18 -16.51 -0.17
C CYS A 259 2.78 -15.49 -1.24
N GLY A 260 2.33 -15.98 -2.39
CA GLY A 260 1.83 -15.18 -3.49
C GLY A 260 0.66 -15.86 -4.20
N ILE A 261 0.07 -15.17 -5.16
CA ILE A 261 -1.03 -15.65 -6.00
C ILE A 261 -0.62 -15.49 -7.45
N TYR A 262 -0.81 -16.54 -8.25
CA TYR A 262 -0.78 -16.46 -9.69
C TYR A 262 -2.20 -16.55 -10.24
N SER A 263 -2.51 -15.72 -11.22
CA SER A 263 -3.74 -15.79 -12.00
C SER A 263 -3.66 -14.90 -13.24
N ASN A 264 -4.53 -15.12 -14.22
CA ASN A 264 -4.70 -14.19 -15.32
C ASN A 264 -5.55 -12.97 -14.91
N ILE A 265 -5.58 -11.94 -15.77
CA ILE A 265 -6.31 -10.69 -15.50
C ILE A 265 -7.80 -10.94 -15.21
N LEU A 266 -8.44 -11.80 -16.00
CA LEU A 266 -9.87 -12.05 -15.89
C LEU A 266 -10.20 -12.77 -14.59
N TYR A 267 -9.51 -13.87 -14.28
CA TYR A 267 -9.76 -14.61 -13.04
C TYR A 267 -9.41 -13.79 -11.82
N SER A 268 -8.33 -13.02 -11.87
CA SER A 268 -8.00 -12.11 -10.78
C SER A 268 -9.11 -11.09 -10.51
N LYS A 269 -9.79 -10.62 -11.55
CA LYS A 269 -10.89 -9.66 -11.43
C LYS A 269 -12.17 -10.29 -10.89
N TYR A 270 -12.52 -11.48 -11.37
CA TYR A 270 -13.82 -12.07 -11.11
C TYR A 270 -13.83 -13.05 -9.94
N TYR A 271 -12.68 -13.57 -9.52
CA TYR A 271 -12.58 -14.57 -8.46
C TYR A 271 -11.80 -14.15 -7.23
N PHE A 272 -11.13 -12.98 -7.26
CA PHE A 272 -10.41 -12.52 -6.08
C PHE A 272 -10.88 -11.15 -5.60
N THR A 273 -11.23 -11.10 -4.31
CA THR A 273 -11.51 -9.83 -3.61
C THR A 273 -10.26 -8.94 -3.61
N GLU A 274 -10.46 -7.62 -3.48
CA GLU A 274 -9.34 -6.69 -3.39
C GLU A 274 -8.44 -6.98 -2.18
N LYS A 275 -9.02 -7.42 -1.08
CA LYS A 275 -8.28 -7.83 0.11
C LYS A 275 -7.25 -8.91 -0.26
N ILE A 276 -7.65 -9.96 -0.96
CA ILE A 276 -6.75 -11.04 -1.38
C ILE A 276 -5.68 -10.52 -2.34
N ARG A 277 -6.06 -9.78 -3.37
CA ARG A 277 -5.14 -9.26 -4.39
C ARG A 277 -4.09 -8.29 -3.84
N THR A 278 -4.36 -7.65 -2.70
CA THR A 278 -3.45 -6.67 -2.09
C THR A 278 -2.67 -7.22 -0.90
N SER A 279 -3.09 -8.36 -0.34
CA SER A 279 -2.47 -8.96 0.87
C SER A 279 -1.28 -9.86 0.58
N TYR A 280 -1.13 -10.29 -0.67
CA TYR A 280 -0.09 -11.24 -1.10
C TYR A 280 0.70 -10.68 -2.28
N ASP A 281 1.88 -11.23 -2.55
CA ASP A 281 2.59 -11.01 -3.79
C ASP A 281 1.72 -11.51 -4.95
N PHE A 282 1.57 -10.67 -5.99
CA PHE A 282 0.73 -11.01 -7.12
C PHE A 282 1.55 -11.23 -8.39
N TRP A 283 1.41 -12.41 -8.98
CA TRP A 283 1.98 -12.81 -10.25
C TRP A 283 0.85 -12.88 -11.27
N ILE A 284 0.86 -11.97 -12.23
CA ILE A 284 -0.22 -11.80 -13.20
C ILE A 284 0.17 -12.33 -14.57
N ALA A 285 -0.68 -13.13 -15.18
CA ALA A 285 -0.52 -13.56 -16.56
C ALA A 285 -1.29 -12.63 -17.50
N GLN A 286 -0.56 -12.09 -18.44
CA GLN A 286 -1.10 -11.38 -19.61
C GLN A 286 -0.13 -11.53 -20.76
N TYR A 287 -0.48 -12.36 -21.72
CA TYR A 287 0.35 -12.60 -22.89
C TYR A 287 0.25 -11.45 -23.89
N THR A 288 1.36 -11.06 -24.47
CA THR A 288 1.44 -10.01 -25.49
C THR A 288 2.52 -10.35 -26.51
N ASP A 289 2.20 -10.15 -27.78
CA ASP A 289 3.17 -10.27 -28.87
C ASP A 289 4.05 -9.00 -28.95
N ASP A 290 3.57 -7.88 -28.43
CA ASP A 290 4.30 -6.63 -28.38
C ASP A 290 4.96 -6.43 -27.00
N ILE A 291 6.12 -7.05 -26.85
CA ILE A 291 7.00 -6.85 -25.66
C ILE A 291 7.58 -5.44 -25.64
N SER A 292 7.60 -4.73 -26.77
CA SER A 292 8.19 -3.40 -26.88
C SER A 292 7.40 -2.35 -26.11
N SER A 293 6.08 -2.54 -25.93
CA SER A 293 5.27 -1.71 -25.06
C SER A 293 5.60 -1.91 -23.58
N GLY A 294 6.17 -3.07 -23.20
CA GLY A 294 6.67 -3.39 -21.85
C GLY A 294 5.64 -3.24 -20.74
N LYS A 295 4.34 -3.25 -21.08
CA LYS A 295 3.29 -2.83 -20.15
C LYS A 295 2.23 -3.90 -19.97
N CYS A 296 2.21 -4.48 -18.79
CA CYS A 296 1.02 -5.19 -18.32
C CYS A 296 -0.11 -4.18 -18.09
N THR A 297 -1.31 -4.50 -18.58
CA THR A 297 -2.50 -3.64 -18.44
C THR A 297 -3.27 -3.91 -17.14
N TYR A 298 -2.70 -4.70 -16.25
CA TYR A 298 -3.31 -4.98 -14.95
C TYR A 298 -3.36 -3.72 -14.08
N TRP A 299 -4.53 -3.41 -13.53
CA TRP A 299 -4.80 -2.17 -12.82
C TRP A 299 -4.45 -2.20 -11.32
N ASN A 300 -4.23 -3.39 -10.76
CA ASN A 300 -3.89 -3.56 -9.36
C ASN A 300 -2.41 -3.86 -9.18
N LYS A 301 -1.92 -3.80 -7.94
CA LYS A 301 -0.53 -4.09 -7.61
C LYS A 301 -0.17 -5.52 -8.03
N TYR A 302 0.96 -5.66 -8.70
CA TYR A 302 1.59 -6.96 -9.01
C TYR A 302 3.11 -6.85 -8.82
N ASN A 303 3.74 -7.99 -8.57
CA ASN A 303 5.18 -8.10 -8.37
C ASN A 303 5.83 -8.85 -9.54
N MET A 304 5.09 -9.70 -10.23
CA MET A 304 5.56 -10.48 -11.36
C MET A 304 4.53 -10.47 -12.49
N TRP A 305 5.04 -10.45 -13.71
CA TRP A 305 4.24 -10.51 -14.93
C TRP A 305 4.73 -11.65 -15.83
N GLN A 306 3.87 -12.64 -16.08
CA GLN A 306 4.06 -13.66 -17.10
C GLN A 306 3.56 -13.09 -18.42
N TYR A 307 4.50 -12.79 -19.31
CA TYR A 307 4.18 -12.05 -20.54
C TYR A 307 4.13 -12.92 -21.79
N SER A 308 4.64 -14.15 -21.73
CA SER A 308 4.63 -15.10 -22.85
C SER A 308 4.57 -16.54 -22.36
N LYS A 309 3.84 -17.37 -23.08
CA LYS A 309 3.80 -18.84 -22.90
C LYS A 309 4.49 -19.61 -24.02
N THR A 310 5.15 -18.91 -24.94
CA THR A 310 5.81 -19.47 -26.13
C THR A 310 7.25 -18.98 -26.23
N GLY A 311 7.86 -18.67 -25.10
CA GLY A 311 9.25 -18.24 -25.04
C GLY A 311 10.23 -19.35 -25.44
N LYS A 312 11.38 -18.95 -25.97
CA LYS A 312 12.52 -19.85 -26.21
C LYS A 312 13.71 -19.37 -25.40
N VAL A 313 14.32 -20.29 -24.71
CA VAL A 313 15.48 -20.06 -23.84
C VAL A 313 16.53 -21.11 -24.12
N ASP A 314 17.75 -20.70 -24.34
CA ASP A 314 18.85 -21.62 -24.59
C ASP A 314 18.99 -22.60 -23.41
N GLY A 315 19.08 -23.88 -23.70
CA GLY A 315 19.14 -24.94 -22.68
C GLY A 315 17.79 -25.55 -22.33
N ILE A 316 16.68 -25.11 -22.95
CA ILE A 316 15.35 -25.72 -22.80
C ILE A 316 14.82 -26.10 -24.18
N ASP A 317 14.44 -27.35 -24.33
CA ASP A 317 13.78 -27.82 -25.55
C ASP A 317 12.31 -27.41 -25.55
N GLY A 318 11.86 -26.84 -26.69
CA GLY A 318 10.47 -26.40 -26.87
C GLY A 318 10.20 -24.99 -26.34
N TYR A 319 8.99 -24.79 -25.83
CA TYR A 319 8.53 -23.50 -25.29
C TYR A 319 8.57 -23.50 -23.77
N VAL A 320 8.82 -22.32 -23.22
CA VAL A 320 8.80 -22.03 -21.77
C VAL A 320 8.14 -20.69 -21.50
N ASP A 321 7.50 -20.58 -20.37
CA ASP A 321 6.84 -19.36 -19.94
C ASP A 321 7.87 -18.31 -19.49
N LEU A 322 7.70 -17.08 -19.97
CA LEU A 322 8.61 -15.97 -19.71
C LEU A 322 8.01 -14.94 -18.77
N ASN A 323 8.83 -14.50 -17.83
CA ASN A 323 8.42 -13.62 -16.73
C ASN A 323 9.34 -12.42 -16.57
N TYR A 324 8.74 -11.30 -16.12
CA TYR A 324 9.44 -10.21 -15.47
C TYR A 324 9.03 -10.14 -13.99
N TYR A 325 10.01 -10.17 -13.11
CA TYR A 325 9.82 -9.82 -11.71
C TYR A 325 10.30 -8.39 -11.46
N TYR A 326 9.46 -7.59 -10.82
CA TYR A 326 9.74 -6.20 -10.52
C TYR A 326 10.27 -6.08 -9.09
N LYS A 327 11.60 -6.18 -8.97
CA LYS A 327 12.27 -6.02 -7.69
C LYS A 327 12.17 -4.57 -7.25
N ASN A 328 11.47 -4.30 -6.16
CA ASN A 328 11.41 -2.98 -5.58
C ASN A 328 12.80 -2.52 -5.18
N ASN A 329 13.26 -1.40 -5.74
CA ASN A 329 14.45 -0.72 -5.26
C ASN A 329 14.02 0.20 -4.12
N PRO A 330 14.46 -0.04 -2.90
CA PRO A 330 14.04 0.78 -1.79
C PRO A 330 14.54 2.21 -1.98
N ILE A 331 13.65 3.16 -1.74
CA ILE A 331 13.92 4.59 -1.89
C ILE A 331 14.80 5.05 -0.73
N ASN A 332 15.93 5.70 -1.02
CA ASN A 332 16.73 6.27 0.04
C ASN A 332 15.96 7.43 0.71
N ILE A 333 15.67 7.29 2.01
CA ILE A 333 14.86 8.26 2.76
C ILE A 333 15.53 9.63 2.88
N SER A 334 16.83 9.74 2.59
CA SER A 334 17.52 11.04 2.51
C SER A 334 16.90 11.97 1.47
N LYS A 335 16.23 11.42 0.43
CA LYS A 335 15.51 12.17 -0.60
C LYS A 335 14.16 12.72 -0.16
N SER A 336 13.66 12.33 1.02
CA SER A 336 12.38 12.84 1.55
C SER A 336 12.50 14.31 1.99
N THR A 337 11.38 15.01 2.01
CA THR A 337 11.24 16.33 2.61
C THR A 337 10.62 16.22 4.00
N ILE A 338 11.00 17.13 4.89
CA ILE A 338 10.50 17.16 6.27
C ILE A 338 10.07 18.60 6.55
N ASN A 339 8.93 18.76 7.24
CA ASN A 339 8.48 20.07 7.69
C ASN A 339 9.52 20.78 8.58
N ASN A 340 9.56 22.09 8.49
CA ASN A 340 10.43 22.88 9.35
C ASN A 340 10.06 22.73 10.83
N ILE A 341 11.06 22.69 11.70
CA ILE A 341 10.89 22.59 13.14
C ILE A 341 11.35 23.90 13.76
N SER A 342 10.43 24.61 14.41
CA SER A 342 10.75 25.81 15.18
C SER A 342 11.62 25.49 16.39
N ASN A 343 12.29 26.49 16.93
CA ASN A 343 13.01 26.37 18.19
C ASN A 343 12.06 25.87 19.30
N GLN A 344 12.53 24.96 20.10
CA GLN A 344 11.78 24.36 21.20
C GLN A 344 12.26 24.97 22.52
N ILE A 345 11.35 25.24 23.45
CA ILE A 345 11.68 25.80 24.76
C ILE A 345 12.10 24.66 25.69
N TYR A 346 13.22 24.87 26.39
CA TYR A 346 13.69 23.92 27.37
C TYR A 346 12.66 23.69 28.50
N SER A 347 12.34 22.44 28.76
CA SER A 347 11.33 22.00 29.74
C SER A 347 11.90 21.09 30.85
N GLY A 348 13.20 20.75 30.79
CA GLY A 348 13.81 19.75 31.67
C GLY A 348 13.48 18.31 31.33
N LYS A 349 12.54 18.08 30.40
CA LYS A 349 12.11 16.76 29.88
C LYS A 349 12.62 16.56 28.45
N SER A 350 12.59 15.30 27.98
CA SER A 350 12.89 15.00 26.58
C SER A 350 11.88 15.68 25.65
N ILE A 351 12.36 16.39 24.66
CA ILE A 351 11.57 17.13 23.68
C ILE A 351 11.54 16.33 22.37
N THR A 352 10.35 16.00 21.90
CA THR A 352 10.13 15.13 20.74
C THR A 352 9.15 15.80 19.76
N PRO A 353 9.59 16.79 18.96
CA PRO A 353 8.73 17.49 18.03
C PRO A 353 8.10 16.52 17.02
N ASN A 354 6.83 16.73 16.70
CA ASN A 354 6.17 16.01 15.63
C ASN A 354 6.73 16.44 14.28
N ILE A 355 7.06 15.46 13.43
CA ILE A 355 7.52 15.68 12.07
C ILE A 355 6.60 15.00 11.07
N THR A 356 6.48 15.62 9.89
CA THR A 356 5.86 15.03 8.72
C THR A 356 6.94 14.76 7.69
N VAL A 357 7.09 13.51 7.31
CA VAL A 357 8.05 13.07 6.28
C VAL A 357 7.30 12.85 4.99
N LYS A 358 7.74 13.46 3.87
CA LYS A 358 7.10 13.32 2.55
C LYS A 358 8.13 12.92 1.50
N TYR A 359 7.71 12.08 0.56
CA TYR A 359 8.46 11.77 -0.65
C TYR A 359 7.51 11.87 -1.86
N ASN A 360 7.89 12.65 -2.88
CA ASN A 360 7.05 12.95 -4.05
C ASN A 360 5.60 13.32 -3.66
N ASN A 361 5.45 14.25 -2.73
CA ASN A 361 4.18 14.73 -2.16
C ASN A 361 3.37 13.69 -1.36
N LYS A 362 3.79 12.43 -1.33
CA LYS A 362 3.18 11.39 -0.49
C LYS A 362 3.70 11.50 0.94
N THR A 363 2.79 11.58 1.91
CA THR A 363 3.17 11.49 3.34
C THR A 363 3.50 10.05 3.70
N LEU A 364 4.67 9.85 4.31
CA LEU A 364 5.15 8.56 4.77
C LEU A 364 4.58 8.24 6.16
N ILE A 365 4.36 6.95 6.42
CA ILE A 365 3.73 6.46 7.65
C ILE A 365 4.81 6.02 8.64
N LYS A 366 4.84 6.67 9.81
CA LYS A 366 5.75 6.30 10.91
C LYS A 366 5.50 4.85 11.35
N ASN A 367 6.58 4.13 11.65
CA ASN A 367 6.66 2.71 12.00
C ASN A 367 6.40 1.74 10.83
N THR A 368 5.80 2.20 9.74
CA THR A 368 5.65 1.43 8.49
C THR A 368 6.76 1.79 7.50
N ASP A 369 6.88 3.06 7.12
CA ASP A 369 7.82 3.53 6.11
C ASP A 369 9.16 3.99 6.72
N TYR A 370 9.15 4.39 8.00
CA TYR A 370 10.35 4.85 8.72
C TYR A 370 10.18 4.74 10.23
N THR A 371 11.31 4.79 10.92
CA THR A 371 11.40 4.94 12.39
C THR A 371 12.07 6.24 12.75
N ILE A 372 11.85 6.71 13.97
CA ILE A 372 12.45 7.95 14.51
C ILE A 372 13.23 7.65 15.79
N LYS A 373 14.44 8.22 15.88
CA LYS A 373 15.23 8.28 17.11
C LYS A 373 15.66 9.73 17.36
N TYR A 374 15.57 10.17 18.61
CA TYR A 374 16.03 11.49 19.03
C TYR A 374 17.39 11.39 19.72
N LYS A 375 18.25 12.42 19.54
CA LYS A 375 19.54 12.51 20.19
C LYS A 375 19.72 13.93 20.71
N ASN A 376 20.29 14.09 21.93
CA ASN A 376 20.55 15.35 22.59
C ASN A 376 19.30 16.24 22.83
N ASN A 377 18.13 15.60 22.95
CA ASN A 377 16.84 16.27 22.98
C ASN A 377 16.33 16.62 24.39
N LYS A 378 17.23 16.69 25.39
CA LYS A 378 16.88 17.01 26.79
C LYS A 378 17.53 18.28 27.31
N SER A 379 18.63 18.71 26.72
CA SER A 379 19.41 19.87 27.18
C SER A 379 19.33 21.03 26.20
N ILE A 380 19.54 22.25 26.67
CA ILE A 380 19.69 23.43 25.80
C ILE A 380 20.84 23.19 24.81
N GLY A 381 20.63 23.55 23.55
CA GLY A 381 21.59 23.34 22.47
C GLY A 381 20.94 22.79 21.21
N THR A 382 21.72 22.06 20.41
CA THR A 382 21.26 21.46 19.20
C THR A 382 20.92 19.97 19.41
N ALA A 383 19.67 19.62 19.18
CA ALA A 383 19.17 18.26 19.19
C ALA A 383 19.04 17.72 17.77
N SER A 384 19.01 16.40 17.63
CA SER A 384 18.88 15.73 16.33
C SER A 384 17.71 14.77 16.32
N ILE A 385 17.08 14.66 15.15
CA ILE A 385 16.09 13.65 14.81
C ILE A 385 16.72 12.75 13.74
N ILE A 386 16.85 11.48 14.04
CA ILE A 386 17.38 10.46 13.15
C ILE A 386 16.20 9.67 12.62
N ILE A 387 15.99 9.73 11.33
CA ILE A 387 14.91 9.06 10.59
C ILE A 387 15.54 7.94 9.80
N THR A 388 15.15 6.70 10.09
CA THR A 388 15.67 5.51 9.42
C THR A 388 14.57 4.90 8.57
N GLY A 389 14.84 4.70 7.28
CA GLY A 389 13.92 4.07 6.34
C GLY A 389 13.61 2.64 6.72
N LYS A 390 12.41 2.17 6.37
CA LYS A 390 11.88 0.82 6.60
C LYS A 390 11.02 0.39 5.42
N ASN A 391 10.94 -0.91 5.15
CA ASN A 391 10.19 -1.51 4.05
C ASN A 391 10.63 -0.93 2.67
N ASN A 392 9.77 -0.15 2.02
CA ASN A 392 10.06 0.47 0.71
C ASN A 392 11.07 1.62 0.78
N TYR A 393 11.58 1.95 1.97
CA TYR A 393 12.56 3.02 2.19
C TYR A 393 13.79 2.47 2.88
N THR A 394 14.95 3.01 2.55
CA THR A 394 16.25 2.64 3.11
C THR A 394 17.06 3.87 3.48
N GLY A 395 18.18 3.66 4.15
CA GLY A 395 19.09 4.74 4.53
C GLY A 395 18.62 5.55 5.73
N ILE A 396 19.31 6.63 5.99
CA ILE A 396 19.11 7.49 7.16
C ILE A 396 19.05 8.94 6.71
N LYS A 397 18.12 9.71 7.30
CA LYS A 397 18.10 11.17 7.24
C LYS A 397 18.16 11.75 8.63
N THR A 398 19.09 12.66 8.87
CA THR A 398 19.22 13.39 10.14
C THR A 398 18.87 14.85 9.91
N ILE A 399 18.00 15.37 10.76
CA ILE A 399 17.70 16.80 10.84
C ILE A 399 17.94 17.28 12.26
N THR A 400 18.10 18.59 12.44
CA THR A 400 18.37 19.20 13.74
C THR A 400 17.31 20.23 14.09
N PHE A 401 17.15 20.45 15.39
CA PHE A 401 16.39 21.57 15.93
C PHE A 401 17.09 22.13 17.15
N LYS A 402 16.79 23.38 17.50
CA LYS A 402 17.38 24.00 18.67
C LYS A 402 16.44 23.91 19.87
N ILE A 403 17.02 23.61 21.05
CA ILE A 403 16.40 23.76 22.35
C ILE A 403 16.98 25.03 22.92
N VAL A 404 16.12 26.01 23.15
CA VAL A 404 16.50 27.32 23.62
C VAL A 404 16.04 27.53 25.09
N PRO A 405 16.70 28.37 25.85
CA PRO A 405 16.24 28.73 27.19
C PRO A 405 14.82 29.31 27.13
N GLN A 406 14.12 29.22 28.24
CA GLN A 406 12.88 29.97 28.43
C GLN A 406 13.19 31.47 28.40
N SER A 407 12.31 32.23 27.78
CA SER A 407 12.43 33.69 27.77
C SER A 407 12.41 34.24 29.20
N VAL A 408 13.18 35.30 29.46
CA VAL A 408 13.10 36.05 30.71
C VAL A 408 11.72 36.70 30.81
N THR A 409 10.96 36.32 31.82
CA THR A 409 9.66 36.92 32.16
C THR A 409 9.80 37.80 33.41
N ASN A 410 8.83 38.67 33.66
CA ASN A 410 8.82 39.53 34.87
C ASN A 410 10.07 40.37 35.03
N PHE A 411 10.64 40.84 33.93
CA PHE A 411 11.70 41.82 33.90
C PHE A 411 11.22 43.12 34.53
N LYS A 412 12.00 43.68 35.48
CA LYS A 412 11.65 44.90 36.19
C LYS A 412 12.70 46.00 35.97
N ILE A 413 12.22 47.20 35.91
CA ILE A 413 13.02 48.43 35.87
C ILE A 413 12.82 49.15 37.17
N SER A 414 13.90 49.54 37.81
CA SER A 414 13.90 50.30 39.12
C SER A 414 15.06 51.27 39.18
N ASN A 415 15.07 52.10 40.20
CA ASN A 415 16.14 53.11 40.49
C ASN A 415 16.50 53.91 39.22
N VAL A 416 15.48 54.44 38.56
CA VAL A 416 15.63 55.30 37.38
C VAL A 416 16.10 56.67 37.86
N THR A 417 17.29 57.11 37.43
CA THR A 417 17.84 58.44 37.68
C THR A 417 18.02 59.13 36.30
N HIS A 418 18.51 60.36 36.35
CA HIS A 418 18.78 61.13 35.12
C HIS A 418 19.87 60.47 34.23
N ASN A 419 20.73 59.60 34.81
CA ASN A 419 21.82 58.99 34.06
C ASN A 419 22.02 57.49 34.32
N SER A 420 21.07 56.84 35.02
CA SER A 420 21.16 55.41 35.29
C SER A 420 19.79 54.74 35.39
N VAL A 421 19.77 53.43 35.14
CA VAL A 421 18.62 52.55 35.32
C VAL A 421 19.07 51.20 35.82
N LYS A 422 18.38 50.66 36.82
CA LYS A 422 18.60 49.30 37.31
C LYS A 422 17.58 48.35 36.70
N LEU A 423 18.09 47.26 36.12
CA LEU A 423 17.32 46.16 35.56
C LEU A 423 17.43 44.97 36.51
N THR A 424 16.32 44.26 36.74
CA THR A 424 16.29 43.02 37.53
C THR A 424 15.41 42.00 36.84
N TRP A 425 15.77 40.72 36.92
CA TRP A 425 15.04 39.64 36.33
C TRP A 425 15.14 38.35 37.14
N PRO A 426 14.15 37.48 37.08
CA PRO A 426 14.22 36.19 37.75
C PRO A 426 15.22 35.25 37.04
N LYS A 427 15.69 34.27 37.83
CA LYS A 427 16.60 33.23 37.31
C LYS A 427 15.90 32.37 36.28
N VAL A 428 16.55 32.19 35.15
CA VAL A 428 16.18 31.19 34.11
C VAL A 428 17.06 29.95 34.32
N SER A 429 16.45 28.78 34.34
CA SER A 429 17.18 27.52 34.59
C SER A 429 18.07 27.15 33.40
N ASN A 430 19.24 26.57 33.70
CA ASN A 430 20.19 26.00 32.76
C ASN A 430 20.73 26.99 31.70
N VAL A 431 20.87 28.24 32.07
CA VAL A 431 21.59 29.24 31.28
C VAL A 431 22.94 29.56 31.94
N SER A 432 23.96 29.86 31.15
CA SER A 432 25.28 30.26 31.63
C SER A 432 25.34 31.75 32.05
N GLY A 433 24.34 32.53 31.61
CA GLY A 433 24.26 33.96 31.90
C GLY A 433 23.21 34.67 31.03
N TYR A 434 23.25 35.98 31.10
CA TYR A 434 22.31 36.90 30.45
C TYR A 434 23.09 37.89 29.61
N GLU A 435 22.60 38.21 28.46
CA GLU A 435 23.10 39.29 27.64
C GLU A 435 22.11 40.46 27.69
N ILE A 436 22.61 41.63 27.93
CA ILE A 436 21.82 42.84 28.00
C ILE A 436 22.11 43.70 26.77
N TYR A 437 21.05 44.04 26.08
CA TYR A 437 21.09 44.87 24.88
C TYR A 437 20.38 46.19 25.11
N ARG A 438 20.85 47.25 24.46
CA ARG A 438 20.26 48.58 24.51
C ARG A 438 20.12 49.19 23.11
N SER A 439 19.03 49.93 22.92
CA SER A 439 18.83 50.82 21.76
C SER A 439 18.42 52.21 22.24
N THR A 440 18.67 53.22 21.42
CA THR A 440 18.22 54.61 21.64
C THR A 440 16.80 54.84 21.13
N SER A 441 16.25 53.91 20.36
CA SER A 441 14.87 53.98 19.94
C SER A 441 14.19 52.60 20.06
N LYS A 442 12.84 52.56 20.20
CA LYS A 442 12.05 51.36 20.38
C LYS A 442 12.23 50.37 19.23
N ASN A 443 12.32 50.86 18.01
CA ASN A 443 12.43 50.06 16.78
C ASN A 443 13.85 50.14 16.17
N GLY A 444 14.84 50.63 16.90
CA GLY A 444 16.20 50.72 16.41
C GLY A 444 17.02 49.45 16.64
N THR A 445 18.26 49.45 16.12
CA THR A 445 19.18 48.36 16.35
C THR A 445 19.61 48.30 17.81
N TYR A 446 19.48 47.15 18.44
CA TYR A 446 19.92 46.88 19.80
C TYR A 446 21.37 46.40 19.80
N SER A 447 22.22 47.09 20.58
CA SER A 447 23.62 46.71 20.77
C SER A 447 23.83 46.08 22.13
N LYS A 448 24.62 45.00 22.18
CA LYS A 448 24.97 44.34 23.42
C LYS A 448 25.84 45.26 24.28
N ILE A 449 25.43 45.47 25.54
CA ILE A 449 26.18 46.26 26.49
C ILE A 449 26.99 45.42 27.47
N ILE A 450 26.48 44.26 27.87
CA ILE A 450 27.17 43.36 28.81
C ILE A 450 26.66 41.94 28.71
N THR A 451 27.51 41.01 29.11
CA THR A 451 27.13 39.63 29.46
C THR A 451 27.36 39.45 30.95
N THR A 452 26.41 38.89 31.71
CA THR A 452 26.50 38.74 33.16
C THR A 452 25.80 37.46 33.65
N SER A 453 26.28 36.86 34.73
CA SER A 453 25.61 35.78 35.44
C SER A 453 24.67 36.27 36.52
N ASN A 454 24.76 37.58 36.88
CA ASN A 454 23.92 38.19 37.91
C ASN A 454 22.47 38.32 37.44
N LEU A 455 21.57 38.46 38.42
CA LEU A 455 20.12 38.66 38.16
C LEU A 455 19.73 40.14 38.13
N SER A 456 20.72 41.02 38.15
CA SER A 456 20.50 42.46 38.00
C SER A 456 21.69 43.15 37.35
N TYR A 457 21.42 44.28 36.73
CA TYR A 457 22.42 45.14 36.13
C TYR A 457 22.02 46.60 36.24
N THR A 458 22.93 47.49 36.65
CA THR A 458 22.71 48.91 36.63
C THR A 458 23.45 49.53 35.45
N ASN A 459 22.68 49.97 34.45
CA ASN A 459 23.22 50.70 33.31
C ASN A 459 23.42 52.18 33.72
N LYS A 460 24.66 52.65 33.73
CA LYS A 460 25.09 53.99 34.14
C LYS A 460 25.51 54.83 32.91
N LYS A 461 25.74 56.13 33.13
CA LYS A 461 26.19 57.06 32.07
C LYS A 461 25.23 57.17 30.91
N LEU A 462 23.95 57.21 31.22
CA LEU A 462 22.90 57.46 30.24
C LEU A 462 22.85 58.95 29.92
N SER A 463 22.75 59.29 28.64
CA SER A 463 22.56 60.67 28.22
C SER A 463 21.10 61.10 28.44
N LYS A 464 20.88 62.31 28.95
CA LYS A 464 19.53 62.90 29.00
C LYS A 464 19.02 63.09 27.57
N LYS A 465 17.85 62.54 27.24
CA LYS A 465 17.19 62.90 25.98
C LYS A 465 16.89 64.41 26.05
N LYS A 466 17.38 65.15 25.08
CA LYS A 466 16.94 66.52 24.86
C LYS A 466 15.50 66.50 24.35
#